data_70be71f4e67cd812321cdfb857d084fb
#
_entry.id   70be71f4e67cd812321cdfb857d084fb
#
_cell.length_a   1.000
_cell.length_b   1.000
_cell.length_c   1.000
_cell.angle_alpha   90.00
_cell.angle_beta   90.00
_cell.angle_gamma   90.00
#
_symmetry.space_group_name_H-M   'P 1'
#
loop_
_entity.id
_entity.type
_entity.pdbx_description
1 polymer ?
#
loop_
_entity_poly.entity_id
_entity_poly.type
_entity_poly.pdbx_seq_one_letter_code
_entity_poly.pdbx_strand_id
1 'polypeptide(L)'
;MSTKSFIISLPIITGDQDRRRLRKSFSFGCNLQNAVMGGGWDRVLQMRATPEWQATGAMPKGRERTKAFRDLRVRFRLSEYDFHADVAMHRKASGRGHLLGINEGQKLASRAWISVERHLYNGGSPRFISSRRGLHSIEGKTNRTGIIWKADQQCVTVCK
;
A
#
# COMPACT_ATOMS: atom_id res chain seq x y z
N MET A 1 1.71 -29.90 5.45
CA MET A 1 0.34 -29.80 6.00
C MET A 1 -0.27 -28.50 5.52
N SER A 2 -1.36 -28.54 4.75
CA SER A 2 -2.07 -27.34 4.31
C SER A 2 -2.87 -26.78 5.49
N THR A 3 -2.52 -25.61 5.97
CA THR A 3 -3.31 -24.89 6.99
C THR A 3 -4.59 -24.42 6.32
N LYS A 4 -5.71 -25.00 6.69
CA LYS A 4 -7.03 -24.52 6.28
C LYS A 4 -7.27 -23.17 6.97
N SER A 5 -7.40 -22.10 6.21
CA SER A 5 -7.83 -20.80 6.71
C SER A 5 -9.31 -20.58 6.41
N PHE A 6 -10.02 -19.91 7.32
CA PHE A 6 -11.41 -19.52 7.13
C PHE A 6 -11.56 -18.03 7.47
N ILE A 7 -12.54 -17.40 6.85
CA ILE A 7 -12.84 -15.99 7.07
C ILE A 7 -14.13 -15.91 7.89
N ILE A 8 -14.07 -15.18 8.99
CA ILE A 8 -15.23 -14.83 9.80
C ILE A 8 -15.49 -13.34 9.63
N SER A 9 -16.74 -12.99 9.31
CA SER A 9 -17.20 -11.61 9.30
C SER A 9 -18.07 -11.35 10.51
N LEU A 10 -17.65 -10.44 11.37
CA LEU A 10 -18.38 -10.05 12.57
C LEU A 10 -18.80 -8.58 12.45
N PRO A 11 -20.06 -8.24 12.75
CA PRO A 11 -20.46 -6.85 12.85
C PRO A 11 -19.81 -6.19 14.07
N ILE A 12 -19.29 -4.99 13.91
CA ILE A 12 -18.70 -4.21 15.01
C ILE A 12 -19.71 -3.15 15.44
N ILE A 13 -20.10 -3.19 16.73
CA ILE A 13 -20.90 -2.14 17.35
C ILE A 13 -19.94 -1.01 17.75
N THR A 14 -20.19 0.20 17.25
CA THR A 14 -19.37 1.37 17.53
C THR A 14 -20.21 2.52 18.07
N GLY A 15 -19.68 3.21 19.10
CA GLY A 15 -20.21 4.50 19.54
C GLY A 15 -19.91 5.62 18.52
N ASP A 16 -20.55 6.78 18.69
CA ASP A 16 -20.36 7.90 17.74
C ASP A 16 -18.93 8.43 17.70
N GLN A 17 -18.23 8.40 18.84
CA GLN A 17 -16.84 8.81 18.92
C GLN A 17 -15.93 7.87 18.10
N ASP A 18 -16.11 6.55 18.26
CA ASP A 18 -15.33 5.54 17.50
C ASP A 18 -15.63 5.63 16.01
N ARG A 19 -16.91 5.81 15.67
CA ARG A 19 -17.34 5.99 14.28
C ARG A 19 -16.66 7.20 13.62
N ARG A 20 -16.61 8.33 14.34
CA ARG A 20 -15.91 9.54 13.87
C ARG A 20 -14.41 9.30 13.72
N ARG A 21 -13.78 8.61 14.68
CA ARG A 21 -12.36 8.24 14.63
C ARG A 21 -12.07 7.33 13.43
N LEU A 22 -12.86 6.28 13.24
CA LEU A 22 -12.70 5.36 12.12
C LEU A 22 -12.84 6.09 10.78
N ARG A 23 -13.84 6.97 10.61
CA ARG A 23 -13.99 7.78 9.39
C ARG A 23 -12.74 8.61 9.11
N LYS A 24 -12.13 9.25 10.12
CA LYS A 24 -10.89 10.00 9.97
C LYS A 24 -9.72 9.08 9.55
N SER A 25 -9.61 7.91 10.17
CA SER A 25 -8.58 6.90 9.82
C SER A 25 -8.73 6.41 8.39
N PHE A 26 -9.96 6.10 7.94
CA PHE A 26 -10.23 5.68 6.57
C PHE A 26 -9.94 6.78 5.54
N SER A 27 -10.35 8.01 5.82
CA SER A 27 -10.04 9.16 4.98
C SER A 27 -8.53 9.41 4.87
N PHE A 28 -7.83 9.37 5.99
CA PHE A 28 -6.38 9.50 6.01
C PHE A 28 -5.68 8.35 5.27
N GLY A 29 -6.13 7.11 5.48
CA GLY A 29 -5.62 5.94 4.76
C GLY A 29 -5.81 6.03 3.25
N CYS A 30 -6.95 6.53 2.79
CA CYS A 30 -7.23 6.79 1.37
C CYS A 30 -6.21 7.77 0.78
N ASN A 31 -6.01 8.91 1.44
CA ASN A 31 -5.06 9.93 1.00
C ASN A 31 -3.63 9.40 1.00
N LEU A 32 -3.26 8.65 2.04
CA LEU A 32 -1.93 8.07 2.19
C LEU A 32 -1.64 7.04 1.09
N GLN A 33 -2.57 6.13 0.82
CA GLN A 33 -2.43 5.15 -0.26
C GLN A 33 -2.30 5.82 -1.63
N ASN A 34 -3.12 6.85 -1.90
CA ASN A 34 -3.07 7.59 -3.15
C ASN A 34 -1.75 8.38 -3.29
N ALA A 35 -1.25 9.00 -2.23
CA ALA A 35 0.01 9.74 -2.26
C ALA A 35 1.20 8.82 -2.58
N VAL A 36 1.27 7.67 -1.91
CA VAL A 36 2.34 6.68 -2.16
C VAL A 36 2.22 6.08 -3.57
N MET A 37 1.00 5.78 -4.01
CA MET A 37 0.76 5.28 -5.36
C MET A 37 1.13 6.30 -6.44
N GLY A 38 0.81 7.59 -6.22
CA GLY A 38 1.18 8.69 -7.13
C GLY A 38 2.68 8.84 -7.25
N GLY A 39 3.38 8.99 -6.14
CA GLY A 39 4.85 9.07 -6.15
C GLY A 39 5.52 7.86 -6.77
N GLY A 40 4.99 6.64 -6.54
CA GLY A 40 5.45 5.43 -7.19
C GLY A 40 5.22 5.44 -8.69
N TRP A 41 4.05 5.91 -9.13
CA TRP A 41 3.72 6.01 -10.55
C TRP A 41 4.58 7.05 -11.27
N ASP A 42 4.84 8.20 -10.67
CA ASP A 42 5.74 9.21 -11.22
C ASP A 42 7.14 8.64 -11.46
N ARG A 43 7.67 7.82 -10.54
CA ARG A 43 8.95 7.12 -10.72
C ARG A 43 8.92 6.12 -11.89
N VAL A 44 7.78 5.44 -12.11
CA VAL A 44 7.60 4.57 -13.29
C VAL A 44 7.66 5.37 -14.58
N LEU A 45 6.98 6.51 -14.64
CA LEU A 45 6.99 7.39 -15.80
C LEU A 45 8.40 7.94 -16.07
N GLN A 46 9.10 8.39 -15.03
CA GLN A 46 10.49 8.84 -15.13
C GLN A 46 11.40 7.70 -15.64
N MET A 47 11.28 6.50 -15.10
CA MET A 47 12.05 5.33 -15.55
C MET A 47 11.82 5.03 -17.03
N ARG A 48 10.56 5.04 -17.47
CA ARG A 48 10.18 4.76 -18.86
C ARG A 48 10.68 5.82 -19.86
N ALA A 49 10.85 7.05 -19.39
CA ALA A 49 11.38 8.13 -20.20
C ALA A 49 12.90 8.04 -20.42
N THR A 50 13.59 7.12 -19.74
CA THR A 50 15.05 6.98 -19.89
C THR A 50 15.45 6.22 -21.15
N PRO A 51 16.58 6.59 -21.79
CA PRO A 51 17.15 5.80 -22.91
C PRO A 51 17.46 4.36 -22.52
N GLU A 52 17.89 4.15 -21.27
CA GLU A 52 18.23 2.81 -20.75
C GLU A 52 17.01 1.89 -20.70
N TRP A 53 15.81 2.42 -20.39
CA TRP A 53 14.57 1.65 -20.44
C TRP A 53 14.28 1.18 -21.86
N GLN A 54 14.43 2.06 -22.87
CA GLN A 54 14.20 1.74 -24.26
C GLN A 54 15.23 0.73 -24.76
N ALA A 55 16.50 0.93 -24.45
CA ALA A 55 17.56 -0.01 -24.79
C ALA A 55 17.33 -1.39 -24.17
N THR A 56 16.93 -1.44 -22.89
CA THR A 56 16.60 -2.70 -22.21
C THR A 56 15.40 -3.39 -22.87
N GLY A 57 14.40 -2.63 -23.29
CA GLY A 57 13.23 -3.12 -24.02
C GLY A 57 13.59 -3.80 -25.35
N ALA A 58 14.59 -3.27 -26.05
CA ALA A 58 15.08 -3.80 -27.32
C ALA A 58 15.98 -5.04 -27.18
N MET A 59 16.50 -5.36 -25.99
CA MET A 59 17.34 -6.53 -25.75
C MET A 59 16.58 -7.84 -26.02
N PRO A 60 17.25 -8.89 -26.50
CA PRO A 60 16.68 -10.23 -26.61
C PRO A 60 16.16 -10.72 -25.24
N LYS A 61 15.06 -11.47 -25.26
CA LYS A 61 14.53 -12.08 -24.03
C LYS A 61 15.58 -13.01 -23.42
N GLY A 62 15.91 -12.82 -22.16
CA GLY A 62 16.91 -13.63 -21.48
C GLY A 62 17.33 -13.05 -20.13
N ARG A 63 18.33 -13.68 -19.54
CA ARG A 63 18.82 -13.34 -18.19
C ARG A 63 19.35 -11.91 -18.10
N GLU A 64 20.08 -11.46 -19.10
CA GLU A 64 20.66 -10.11 -19.13
C GLU A 64 19.59 -9.03 -19.17
N ARG A 65 18.56 -9.18 -20.02
CA ARG A 65 17.42 -8.27 -20.06
C ARG A 65 16.67 -8.22 -18.72
N THR A 66 16.45 -9.39 -18.11
CA THR A 66 15.79 -9.47 -16.79
C THR A 66 16.60 -8.76 -15.72
N LYS A 67 17.94 -8.92 -15.73
CA LYS A 67 18.85 -8.22 -14.84
C LYS A 67 18.79 -6.71 -15.06
N ALA A 68 18.87 -6.24 -16.30
CA ALA A 68 18.81 -4.81 -16.63
C ALA A 68 17.49 -4.16 -16.15
N PHE A 69 16.34 -4.80 -16.34
CA PHE A 69 15.07 -4.32 -15.79
C PHE A 69 15.04 -4.29 -14.28
N ARG A 70 15.63 -5.29 -13.62
CA ARG A 70 15.74 -5.28 -12.15
C ARG A 70 16.59 -4.13 -11.65
N ASP A 71 17.73 -3.86 -12.30
CA ASP A 71 18.66 -2.79 -11.92
C ASP A 71 17.99 -1.41 -12.10
N LEU A 72 17.20 -1.22 -13.17
CA LEU A 72 16.36 -0.04 -13.35
C LEU A 72 15.33 0.12 -12.21
N ARG A 73 14.62 -0.95 -11.84
CA ARG A 73 13.67 -0.90 -10.71
C ARG A 73 14.34 -0.47 -9.41
N VAL A 74 15.53 -1.01 -9.12
CA VAL A 74 16.31 -0.62 -7.92
C VAL A 74 16.67 0.85 -7.98
N ARG A 75 17.21 1.33 -9.12
CA ARG A 75 17.60 2.73 -9.30
C ARG A 75 16.43 3.70 -9.11
N PHE A 76 15.24 3.35 -9.57
CA PHE A 76 14.04 4.16 -9.45
C PHE A 76 13.22 3.86 -8.19
N ARG A 77 13.74 3.06 -7.25
CA ARG A 77 13.07 2.72 -6.00
C ARG A 77 11.65 2.17 -6.24
N LEU A 78 11.57 1.13 -7.06
CA LEU A 78 10.33 0.47 -7.47
C LEU A 78 10.27 -0.94 -6.88
N SER A 79 10.17 -1.01 -5.56
CA SER A 79 9.94 -2.24 -4.80
C SER A 79 8.89 -2.02 -3.72
N GLU A 80 8.27 -3.08 -3.21
CA GLU A 80 7.33 -3.01 -2.10
C GLU A 80 7.94 -2.34 -0.86
N TYR A 81 9.22 -2.61 -0.57
CA TYR A 81 9.94 -2.01 0.56
C TYR A 81 10.13 -0.50 0.40
N ASP A 82 10.34 -0.02 -0.84
CA ASP A 82 10.42 1.42 -1.10
C ASP A 82 9.08 2.09 -0.82
N PHE A 83 7.97 1.46 -1.19
CA PHE A 83 6.63 1.96 -0.88
C PHE A 83 6.33 1.94 0.62
N HIS A 84 6.85 0.96 1.37
CA HIS A 84 6.79 0.96 2.84
C HIS A 84 7.57 2.14 3.44
N ALA A 85 8.73 2.48 2.89
CA ALA A 85 9.50 3.65 3.32
C ALA A 85 8.77 4.96 2.99
N ASP A 86 8.20 5.05 1.79
CA ASP A 86 7.41 6.22 1.36
C ASP A 86 6.20 6.44 2.27
N VAL A 87 5.45 5.38 2.62
CA VAL A 87 4.31 5.52 3.53
C VAL A 87 4.74 5.98 4.92
N ALA A 88 5.87 5.52 5.43
CA ALA A 88 6.39 5.98 6.72
C ALA A 88 6.74 7.47 6.68
N MET A 89 7.35 7.93 5.60
CA MET A 89 7.70 9.33 5.37
C MET A 89 6.43 10.20 5.28
N HIS A 90 5.48 9.85 4.43
CA HIS A 90 4.23 10.60 4.27
C HIS A 90 3.41 10.65 5.58
N ARG A 91 3.35 9.52 6.30
CA ARG A 91 2.68 9.44 7.58
C ARG A 91 3.30 10.40 8.61
N LYS A 92 4.64 10.46 8.67
CA LYS A 92 5.36 11.39 9.55
C LYS A 92 5.14 12.85 9.14
N ALA A 93 5.31 13.15 7.85
CA ALA A 93 5.17 14.50 7.32
C ALA A 93 3.76 15.08 7.49
N SER A 94 2.73 14.24 7.46
CA SER A 94 1.33 14.69 7.62
C SER A 94 0.97 15.15 9.02
N GLY A 95 1.76 14.86 10.06
CA GLY A 95 1.40 15.06 11.47
C GLY A 95 0.21 14.21 11.97
N ARG A 96 -0.39 13.38 11.10
CA ARG A 96 -1.60 12.58 11.37
C ARG A 96 -1.31 11.11 11.63
N GLY A 97 -0.06 10.77 11.95
CA GLY A 97 0.35 9.39 12.20
C GLY A 97 -0.41 8.67 13.31
N HIS A 98 -1.06 9.41 14.22
CA HIS A 98 -1.92 8.87 15.28
C HIS A 98 -3.26 8.30 14.75
N LEU A 99 -3.67 8.64 13.52
CA LEU A 99 -4.92 8.14 12.92
C LEU A 99 -4.77 6.75 12.30
N LEU A 100 -3.54 6.33 11.99
CA LEU A 100 -3.27 5.06 11.33
C LEU A 100 -1.92 4.52 11.81
N GLY A 101 -1.88 3.29 12.28
CA GLY A 101 -0.66 2.62 12.71
C GLY A 101 0.30 2.39 11.54
N ILE A 102 1.57 2.14 11.86
CA ILE A 102 2.59 1.88 10.83
C ILE A 102 2.30 0.57 10.06
N ASN A 103 1.76 -0.44 10.74
CA ASN A 103 1.46 -1.73 10.13
C ASN A 103 0.31 -1.62 9.11
N GLU A 104 -0.75 -0.90 9.44
CA GLU A 104 -1.86 -0.60 8.52
C GLU A 104 -1.35 0.24 7.33
N GLY A 105 -0.49 1.22 7.61
CA GLY A 105 0.17 2.01 6.57
C GLY A 105 0.99 1.15 5.61
N GLN A 106 1.75 0.17 6.11
CA GLN A 106 2.49 -0.77 5.27
C GLN A 106 1.56 -1.62 4.40
N LYS A 107 0.40 -2.07 4.92
CA LYS A 107 -0.60 -2.78 4.12
C LYS A 107 -1.18 -1.93 3.00
N LEU A 108 -1.42 -0.65 3.26
CA LEU A 108 -1.84 0.30 2.22
C LEU A 108 -0.74 0.52 1.17
N ALA A 109 0.52 0.58 1.59
CA ALA A 109 1.67 0.68 0.69
C ALA A 109 1.81 -0.57 -0.20
N SER A 110 1.63 -1.77 0.35
CA SER A 110 1.61 -3.02 -0.42
C SER A 110 0.50 -3.01 -1.49
N ARG A 111 -0.70 -2.53 -1.14
CA ARG A 111 -1.80 -2.38 -2.12
C ARG A 111 -1.46 -1.37 -3.22
N ALA A 112 -0.85 -0.24 -2.85
CA ALA A 112 -0.38 0.76 -3.80
C ALA A 112 0.70 0.18 -4.73
N TRP A 113 1.66 -0.57 -4.16
CA TRP A 113 2.69 -1.26 -4.93
C TRP A 113 2.09 -2.26 -5.94
N ILE A 114 1.20 -3.15 -5.51
CA ILE A 114 0.53 -4.12 -6.39
C ILE A 114 -0.19 -3.41 -7.56
N SER A 115 -0.81 -2.27 -7.27
CA SER A 115 -1.49 -1.48 -8.30
C SER A 115 -0.51 -0.90 -9.33
N VAL A 116 0.63 -0.37 -8.88
CA VAL A 116 1.69 0.18 -9.76
C VAL A 116 2.42 -0.94 -10.51
N GLU A 117 2.75 -2.05 -9.81
CA GLU A 117 3.49 -3.18 -10.39
C GLU A 117 2.79 -3.80 -11.59
N ARG A 118 1.46 -3.90 -11.56
CA ARG A 118 0.65 -4.39 -12.69
C ARG A 118 0.88 -3.60 -13.98
N HIS A 119 1.24 -2.33 -13.85
CA HIS A 119 1.45 -1.43 -14.98
C HIS A 119 2.93 -1.15 -15.27
N LEU A 120 3.88 -1.81 -14.56
CA LEU A 120 5.32 -1.59 -14.76
C LEU A 120 5.77 -1.88 -16.19
N TYR A 121 5.31 -2.97 -16.77
CA TYR A 121 5.70 -3.46 -18.09
C TYR A 121 4.56 -3.43 -19.10
N ASN A 122 3.34 -3.22 -18.61
CA ASN A 122 2.12 -3.20 -19.42
C ASN A 122 1.66 -1.76 -19.63
N GLY A 123 0.83 -1.55 -20.63
CA GLY A 123 0.18 -0.25 -20.84
C GLY A 123 -0.82 0.08 -19.71
N GLY A 124 -1.34 1.31 -19.73
CA GLY A 124 -2.30 1.81 -18.75
C GLY A 124 -1.67 2.49 -17.55
N SER A 125 -2.48 2.79 -16.54
CA SER A 125 -2.08 3.48 -15.31
C SER A 125 -2.83 2.93 -14.10
N PRO A 126 -2.27 3.04 -12.89
CA PRO A 126 -2.95 2.62 -11.68
C PRO A 126 -4.20 3.47 -11.43
N ARG A 127 -5.24 2.84 -10.87
CA ARG A 127 -6.48 3.54 -10.53
C ARG A 127 -6.40 4.07 -9.11
N PHE A 128 -6.50 5.39 -8.97
CA PHE A 128 -6.58 6.05 -7.68
C PHE A 128 -7.95 5.83 -7.02
N ILE A 129 -7.94 5.77 -5.69
CA ILE A 129 -9.17 5.69 -4.91
C ILE A 129 -9.83 7.06 -4.95
N SER A 130 -11.06 7.14 -5.48
CA SER A 130 -11.80 8.39 -5.50
C SER A 130 -12.22 8.80 -4.09
N SER A 131 -12.22 10.10 -3.81
CA SER A 131 -12.71 10.65 -2.52
C SER A 131 -14.16 10.26 -2.22
N ARG A 132 -14.99 10.12 -3.26
CA ARG A 132 -16.39 9.72 -3.14
C ARG A 132 -16.57 8.27 -2.67
N ARG A 133 -15.74 7.34 -3.17
CA ARG A 133 -15.79 5.92 -2.76
C ARG A 133 -15.07 5.68 -1.46
N GLY A 134 -13.96 6.37 -1.25
CA GLY A 134 -13.11 6.20 -0.09
C GLY A 134 -12.41 4.83 -0.04
N LEU A 135 -11.76 4.58 1.08
CA LEU A 135 -11.14 3.29 1.38
C LEU A 135 -12.19 2.35 1.95
N HIS A 136 -12.28 1.12 1.43
CA HIS A 136 -13.28 0.14 1.87
C HIS A 136 -12.82 -0.72 3.05
N SER A 137 -11.52 -0.89 3.23
CA SER A 137 -10.99 -1.72 4.30
C SER A 137 -9.59 -1.28 4.72
N ILE A 138 -9.29 -1.47 6.00
CA ILE A 138 -7.95 -1.38 6.57
C ILE A 138 -7.60 -2.75 7.14
N GLU A 139 -6.40 -3.23 6.87
CA GLU A 139 -5.93 -4.54 7.33
C GLU A 139 -4.86 -4.38 8.40
N GLY A 140 -4.94 -5.21 9.44
CA GLY A 140 -3.82 -5.44 10.35
C GLY A 140 -2.74 -6.30 9.68
N LYS A 141 -1.50 -6.16 10.13
CA LYS A 141 -0.36 -6.93 9.58
C LYS A 141 -0.29 -8.35 10.14
N THR A 142 -0.55 -8.48 11.43
CA THR A 142 -0.53 -9.76 12.16
C THR A 142 -1.60 -9.74 13.25
N ASN A 143 -1.90 -10.93 13.82
CA ASN A 143 -2.84 -11.05 14.95
C ASN A 143 -2.35 -10.39 16.26
N ARG A 144 -1.09 -9.88 16.27
CA ARG A 144 -0.49 -9.23 17.44
C ARG A 144 -0.24 -7.76 17.24
N THR A 145 -0.43 -7.23 16.02
CA THR A 145 -0.11 -5.86 15.67
C THR A 145 -1.15 -5.27 14.75
N GLY A 146 -1.55 -4.04 15.04
CA GLY A 146 -2.49 -3.26 14.25
C GLY A 146 -3.93 -3.48 14.70
N ILE A 147 -4.69 -4.31 14.00
CA ILE A 147 -6.07 -4.66 14.34
C ILE A 147 -6.06 -5.95 15.16
N ILE A 148 -6.43 -5.86 16.42
CA ILE A 148 -6.33 -6.99 17.36
C ILE A 148 -7.72 -7.26 17.95
N TRP A 149 -8.15 -8.53 17.85
CA TRP A 149 -9.30 -9.02 18.57
C TRP A 149 -8.91 -9.42 19.99
N LYS A 150 -9.60 -8.88 21.00
CA LYS A 150 -9.46 -9.22 22.41
C LYS A 150 -10.68 -10.03 22.84
N ALA A 151 -10.52 -11.34 22.93
CA ALA A 151 -11.60 -12.27 23.21
C ALA A 151 -12.21 -12.08 24.61
N ASP A 152 -11.36 -11.78 25.60
CA ASP A 152 -11.74 -11.51 27.00
C ASP A 152 -12.63 -10.27 27.15
N GLN A 153 -12.41 -9.27 26.32
CA GLN A 153 -13.15 -8.01 26.32
C GLN A 153 -14.21 -7.92 25.21
N GLN A 154 -14.30 -8.93 24.36
CA GLN A 154 -15.17 -8.96 23.18
C GLN A 154 -15.06 -7.66 22.34
N CYS A 155 -13.84 -7.14 22.23
CA CYS A 155 -13.61 -5.88 21.53
C CYS A 155 -12.48 -5.99 20.50
N VAL A 156 -12.51 -5.06 19.53
CA VAL A 156 -11.45 -4.87 18.53
C VAL A 156 -10.66 -3.62 18.90
N THR A 157 -9.35 -3.78 19.08
CA THR A 157 -8.44 -2.64 19.21
C THR A 157 -7.87 -2.32 17.84
N VAL A 158 -8.03 -1.07 17.41
CA VAL A 158 -7.50 -0.55 16.13
C VAL A 158 -6.48 0.54 16.45
N CYS A 159 -5.29 0.39 15.93
CA CYS A 159 -4.23 1.41 15.92
C CYS A 159 -3.92 2.01 17.30
N LYS A 160 -2.87 1.57 17.93
CA LYS A 160 -2.17 2.31 19.00
C LYS A 160 -0.87 2.87 18.46
#